data_2a9589ef58c24dfe8650618a64cb7575
#
_entry.id   2a9589ef58c24dfe8650618a64cb7575
#
_cell.length_a   1.000
_cell.length_b   1.000
_cell.length_c   1.000
_cell.angle_alpha   90.00
_cell.angle_beta   90.00
_cell.angle_gamma   90.00
#
_symmetry.space_group_name_H-M   'P 1'
#
loop_
_entity.id
_entity.type
_entity.pdbx_description
1 polymer ?
#
loop_
_entity_poly.entity_id
_entity_poly.type
_entity_poly.pdbx_seq_one_letter_code
_entity_poly.pdbx_strand_id
1 'polypeptide(L)'
;MTLRNGIIDRIDREIAGQSECGTGHIIFKMNALVDPICIAALYRASQAGVKVELQVRGICCLRPGIPGISENITVSSIVGRFLEHARIYYFNNRGSDEVFLGSADLMPRNLDRRVEVLYPVENPSLRMAIVSTILPVQLNDTVKLHVLKRDGTYEHRKYSDEQPSLNAQNWLIDHRGIWYNDIN
;
A
#
# COMPACT_ATOMS: atom_id res chain seq x y z
N MET A 1 9.06 1.68 -21.70
CA MET A 1 9.00 2.11 -20.28
C MET A 1 9.14 0.88 -19.41
N THR A 2 10.07 0.86 -18.44
CA THR A 2 10.19 -0.27 -17.52
C THR A 2 9.13 -0.17 -16.42
N LEU A 3 8.81 -1.29 -15.77
CA LEU A 3 7.86 -1.31 -14.65
C LEU A 3 8.29 -0.36 -13.52
N ARG A 4 9.57 -0.38 -13.16
CA ARG A 4 10.15 0.53 -12.16
C ARG A 4 9.90 1.98 -12.51
N ASN A 5 10.22 2.40 -13.73
CA ASN A 5 10.02 3.78 -14.16
C ASN A 5 8.55 4.18 -14.09
N GLY A 6 7.64 3.31 -14.53
CA GLY A 6 6.20 3.58 -14.44
C GLY A 6 5.67 3.76 -13.03
N ILE A 7 6.26 3.10 -12.03
CA ILE A 7 5.92 3.31 -10.60
C ILE A 7 6.51 4.64 -10.12
N ILE A 8 7.78 4.92 -10.47
CA ILE A 8 8.45 6.16 -10.05
C ILE A 8 7.76 7.38 -10.64
N ASP A 9 7.40 7.35 -11.92
CA ASP A 9 6.68 8.45 -12.59
C ASP A 9 5.36 8.78 -11.87
N ARG A 10 4.65 7.76 -11.35
CA ARG A 10 3.43 7.96 -10.56
C ARG A 10 3.71 8.49 -9.16
N ILE A 11 4.78 8.05 -8.51
CA ILE A 11 5.22 8.61 -7.22
C ILE A 11 5.57 10.10 -7.41
N ASP A 12 6.32 10.45 -8.45
CA ASP A 12 6.70 11.84 -8.74
C ASP A 12 5.47 12.70 -9.09
N ARG A 13 4.44 12.12 -9.71
CA ARG A 13 3.15 12.78 -9.94
C ARG A 13 2.39 13.03 -8.63
N GLU A 14 2.43 12.10 -7.66
CA GLU A 14 1.84 12.33 -6.33
C GLU A 14 2.58 13.45 -5.57
N ILE A 15 3.90 13.56 -5.72
CA ILE A 15 4.70 14.67 -5.17
C ILE A 15 4.23 16.01 -5.76
N ALA A 16 4.06 16.07 -7.08
CA ALA A 16 3.54 17.27 -7.75
C ALA A 16 2.11 17.61 -7.28
N GLY A 17 1.23 16.60 -7.22
CA GLY A 17 -0.14 16.76 -6.71
C GLY A 17 -0.19 17.23 -5.26
N GLN A 18 0.71 16.74 -4.41
CA GLN A 18 0.83 17.20 -3.03
C GLN A 18 1.18 18.68 -2.96
N SER A 19 2.13 19.13 -3.77
CA SER A 19 2.54 20.55 -3.81
C SER A 19 1.45 21.47 -4.33
N GLU A 20 0.63 21.01 -5.26
CA GLU A 20 -0.43 21.80 -5.91
C GLU A 20 -1.74 21.83 -5.10
N CYS A 21 -2.16 20.67 -4.57
CA CYS A 21 -3.49 20.45 -4.00
C CYS A 21 -3.49 19.90 -2.56
N GLY A 22 -2.35 19.50 -2.03
CA GLY A 22 -2.26 18.87 -0.70
C GLY A 22 -2.90 17.49 -0.60
N THR A 23 -3.09 16.77 -1.72
CA THR A 23 -3.87 15.52 -1.77
C THR A 23 -3.03 14.27 -2.04
N GLY A 24 -1.70 14.37 -2.03
CA GLY A 24 -0.81 13.26 -2.33
C GLY A 24 -1.01 12.08 -1.39
N HIS A 25 -1.38 10.91 -1.95
CA HIS A 25 -1.61 9.70 -1.16
C HIS A 25 -1.23 8.44 -1.94
N ILE A 26 -0.41 7.61 -1.35
CA ILE A 26 0.08 6.35 -1.91
C ILE A 26 -0.26 5.22 -0.95
N ILE A 27 -0.85 4.14 -1.45
CA ILE A 27 -1.01 2.89 -0.70
C ILE A 27 -0.44 1.74 -1.52
N PHE A 28 0.57 1.06 -1.00
CA PHE A 28 1.10 -0.14 -1.63
C PHE A 28 0.94 -1.35 -0.72
N LYS A 29 0.33 -2.40 -1.27
CA LYS A 29 0.32 -3.73 -0.68
C LYS A 29 1.19 -4.65 -1.51
N MET A 30 2.15 -5.32 -0.88
CA MET A 30 3.11 -6.21 -1.55
C MET A 30 3.73 -7.21 -0.57
N ASN A 31 4.49 -8.17 -1.09
CA ASN A 31 5.19 -9.11 -0.23
C ASN A 31 6.58 -8.64 0.18
N ALA A 32 7.28 -7.87 -0.66
CA ALA A 32 8.62 -7.38 -0.37
C ALA A 32 8.91 -6.01 -0.97
N LEU A 33 9.60 -5.17 -0.19
CA LEU A 33 10.09 -3.84 -0.58
C LEU A 33 11.60 -3.77 -0.31
N VAL A 34 12.40 -3.96 -1.35
CA VAL A 34 13.87 -4.08 -1.26
C VAL A 34 14.59 -3.20 -2.30
N ASP A 35 13.89 -2.80 -3.40
CA ASP A 35 14.49 -2.01 -4.47
C ASP A 35 14.90 -0.62 -3.97
N PRO A 36 16.21 -0.27 -3.99
CA PRO A 36 16.68 0.98 -3.41
C PRO A 36 16.18 2.22 -4.14
N ILE A 37 15.90 2.10 -5.45
CA ILE A 37 15.44 3.23 -6.27
C ILE A 37 13.98 3.53 -5.94
N CYS A 38 13.13 2.51 -5.79
CA CYS A 38 11.76 2.68 -5.34
C CYS A 38 11.69 3.20 -3.89
N ILE A 39 12.54 2.70 -2.99
CA ILE A 39 12.62 3.19 -1.60
C ILE A 39 13.01 4.67 -1.58
N ALA A 40 14.01 5.08 -2.36
CA ALA A 40 14.40 6.49 -2.46
C ALA A 40 13.27 7.37 -2.99
N ALA A 41 12.49 6.89 -3.96
CA ALA A 41 11.32 7.61 -4.47
C ALA A 41 10.23 7.78 -3.39
N LEU A 42 9.95 6.75 -2.59
CA LEU A 42 9.01 6.82 -1.48
C LEU A 42 9.48 7.79 -0.37
N TYR A 43 10.79 7.85 -0.11
CA TYR A 43 11.33 8.85 0.82
C TYR A 43 11.14 10.27 0.29
N ARG A 44 11.39 10.53 -1.00
CA ARG A 44 11.09 11.85 -1.61
C ARG A 44 9.61 12.21 -1.49
N ALA A 45 8.72 11.25 -1.71
CA ALA A 45 7.28 11.46 -1.54
C ALA A 45 6.93 11.87 -0.10
N SER A 46 7.48 11.17 0.90
CA SER A 46 7.30 11.54 2.31
C SER A 46 7.84 12.93 2.63
N GLN A 47 9.04 13.27 2.14
CA GLN A 47 9.65 14.59 2.35
C GLN A 47 8.82 15.72 1.72
N ALA A 48 8.11 15.43 0.64
CA ALA A 48 7.18 16.36 0.00
C ALA A 48 5.81 16.45 0.72
N GLY A 49 5.58 15.67 1.78
CA GLY A 49 4.33 15.66 2.54
C GLY A 49 3.28 14.67 2.02
N VAL A 50 3.60 13.83 1.03
CA VAL A 50 2.70 12.77 0.55
C VAL A 50 2.49 11.74 1.65
N LYS A 51 1.22 11.39 1.94
CA LYS A 51 0.88 10.29 2.82
C LYS A 51 1.21 8.95 2.15
N VAL A 52 2.04 8.12 2.78
CA VAL A 52 2.44 6.83 2.24
C VAL A 52 2.11 5.71 3.23
N GLU A 53 1.24 4.79 2.83
CA GLU A 53 0.83 3.64 3.62
C GLU A 53 1.27 2.35 2.92
N LEU A 54 2.17 1.61 3.55
CA LEU A 54 2.73 0.39 2.99
C LEU A 54 2.29 -0.81 3.81
N GLN A 55 1.75 -1.82 3.14
CA GLN A 55 1.48 -3.12 3.74
C GLN A 55 2.43 -4.14 3.14
N VAL A 56 3.48 -4.47 3.87
CA VAL A 56 4.55 -5.36 3.41
C VAL A 56 4.59 -6.60 4.28
N ARG A 57 4.21 -7.74 3.72
CA ARG A 57 4.10 -9.00 4.46
C ARG A 57 5.45 -9.59 4.88
N GLY A 58 6.46 -9.46 4.05
CA GLY A 58 7.79 -10.05 4.24
C GLY A 58 8.88 -8.98 4.41
N ILE A 59 9.95 -9.08 3.63
CA ILE A 59 11.12 -8.21 3.75
C ILE A 59 10.79 -6.77 3.39
N CYS A 60 11.07 -5.85 4.30
CA CYS A 60 10.99 -4.40 4.10
C CYS A 60 12.32 -3.75 4.47
N CYS A 61 13.02 -3.19 3.48
CA CYS A 61 14.28 -2.45 3.69
C CYS A 61 14.07 -0.95 3.90
N LEU A 62 12.83 -0.46 3.77
CA LEU A 62 12.46 0.92 4.08
C LEU A 62 12.33 1.11 5.59
N ARG A 63 12.77 2.24 6.12
CA ARG A 63 12.62 2.65 7.52
C ARG A 63 11.57 3.76 7.63
N PRO A 64 10.40 3.51 8.24
CA PRO A 64 9.36 4.52 8.43
C PRO A 64 9.61 5.40 9.64
N GLY A 65 8.93 6.55 9.72
CA GLY A 65 8.86 7.40 10.90
C GLY A 65 10.15 8.11 11.29
N ILE A 66 11.11 8.27 10.37
CA ILE A 66 12.33 9.05 10.59
C ILE A 66 12.03 10.52 10.31
N PRO A 67 12.20 11.44 11.31
CA PRO A 67 11.94 12.86 11.13
C PRO A 67 12.69 13.46 9.95
N GLY A 68 12.00 14.24 9.12
CA GLY A 68 12.54 14.89 7.93
C GLY A 68 12.86 13.95 6.75
N ILE A 69 12.61 12.63 6.89
CA ILE A 69 12.87 11.65 5.83
C ILE A 69 11.64 10.83 5.51
N SER A 70 11.06 10.14 6.49
CA SER A 70 9.97 9.18 6.31
C SER A 70 8.85 9.33 7.35
N GLU A 71 8.67 10.51 7.89
CA GLU A 71 7.65 10.80 8.90
C GLU A 71 6.22 10.60 8.40
N ASN A 72 6.01 10.74 7.08
CA ASN A 72 4.71 10.52 6.44
C ASN A 72 4.56 9.09 5.89
N ILE A 73 5.50 8.18 6.21
CA ILE A 73 5.42 6.77 5.82
C ILE A 73 5.04 5.92 7.01
N THR A 74 4.01 5.10 6.82
CA THR A 74 3.68 4.00 7.73
C THR A 74 3.90 2.67 7.02
N VAL A 75 4.45 1.69 7.73
CA VAL A 75 4.61 0.32 7.21
C VAL A 75 3.93 -0.64 8.17
N SER A 76 3.07 -1.46 7.63
CA SER A 76 2.34 -2.50 8.36
C SER A 76 2.53 -3.87 7.73
N SER A 77 2.26 -4.92 8.51
CA SER A 77 2.29 -6.30 8.07
C SER A 77 1.14 -7.06 8.71
N ILE A 78 0.44 -7.88 7.93
CA ILE A 78 -0.53 -8.85 8.42
C ILE A 78 0.01 -10.25 8.15
N VAL A 79 0.16 -11.04 9.22
CA VAL A 79 0.48 -12.46 9.14
C VAL A 79 -0.64 -13.22 9.85
N GLY A 80 -1.53 -13.80 9.07
CA GLY A 80 -2.73 -14.46 9.55
C GLY A 80 -2.85 -15.91 9.06
N ARG A 81 -4.07 -16.42 9.03
CA ARG A 81 -4.40 -17.79 8.60
C ARG A 81 -4.08 -18.04 7.12
N PHE A 82 -4.29 -17.02 6.27
CA PHE A 82 -4.10 -17.11 4.83
C PHE A 82 -2.86 -16.33 4.38
N LEU A 83 -2.27 -16.80 3.29
CA LEU A 83 -1.15 -16.13 2.65
C LEU A 83 -1.63 -14.84 1.95
N GLU A 84 -1.12 -13.69 2.40
CA GLU A 84 -1.38 -12.38 1.78
C GLU A 84 -0.48 -12.20 0.55
N HIS A 85 -0.91 -12.67 -0.62
CA HIS A 85 -0.07 -12.67 -1.83
C HIS A 85 -0.48 -11.63 -2.89
N ALA A 86 -1.55 -10.89 -2.66
CA ALA A 86 -1.98 -9.82 -3.57
C ALA A 86 -0.99 -8.65 -3.55
N ARG A 87 -0.76 -8.04 -4.72
CA ARG A 87 -0.04 -6.78 -4.86
C ARG A 87 -1.01 -5.75 -5.41
N ILE A 88 -1.15 -4.66 -4.68
CA ILE A 88 -2.02 -3.54 -5.00
C ILE A 88 -1.19 -2.27 -4.92
N TYR A 89 -1.26 -1.44 -5.95
CA TYR A 89 -0.60 -0.15 -6.01
C TYR A 89 -1.67 0.92 -6.25
N TYR A 90 -1.90 1.75 -5.26
CA TYR A 90 -2.85 2.85 -5.31
C TYR A 90 -2.13 4.20 -5.31
N PHE A 91 -2.63 5.10 -6.14
CA PHE A 91 -2.23 6.50 -6.22
C PHE A 91 -3.48 7.38 -6.26
N ASN A 92 -3.51 8.44 -5.47
CA ASN A 92 -4.65 9.37 -5.42
C ASN A 92 -4.81 10.20 -6.71
N ASN A 93 -3.72 10.56 -7.35
CA ASN A 93 -3.71 11.28 -8.62
C ASN A 93 -4.66 12.50 -8.63
N ARG A 94 -4.54 13.38 -7.62
CA ARG A 94 -5.39 14.59 -7.48
C ARG A 94 -6.89 14.27 -7.41
N GLY A 95 -7.26 13.17 -6.78
CA GLY A 95 -8.64 12.69 -6.65
C GLY A 95 -9.15 11.85 -7.84
N SER A 96 -8.30 11.60 -8.84
CA SER A 96 -8.59 10.66 -9.93
C SER A 96 -7.92 9.32 -9.66
N ASP A 97 -8.38 8.63 -8.64
CA ASP A 97 -7.79 7.40 -8.11
C ASP A 97 -7.33 6.41 -9.19
N GLU A 98 -6.08 5.99 -9.10
CA GLU A 98 -5.53 4.90 -9.91
C GLU A 98 -5.20 3.71 -9.04
N VAL A 99 -5.63 2.53 -9.46
CA VAL A 99 -5.31 1.26 -8.83
C VAL A 99 -4.71 0.32 -9.87
N PHE A 100 -3.60 -0.28 -9.50
CA PHE A 100 -2.97 -1.35 -10.30
C PHE A 100 -2.89 -2.62 -9.46
N LEU A 101 -3.19 -3.75 -10.09
CA LEU A 101 -2.93 -5.08 -9.56
C LEU A 101 -1.80 -5.73 -10.34
N GLY A 102 -1.07 -6.64 -9.72
CA GLY A 102 0.00 -7.29 -10.45
C GLY A 102 0.76 -8.37 -9.70
N SER A 103 1.80 -8.85 -10.36
CA SER A 103 2.65 -9.94 -9.87
C SER A 103 3.95 -9.45 -9.21
N ALA A 104 4.38 -8.20 -9.49
CA ALA A 104 5.66 -7.68 -9.03
C ALA A 104 5.63 -7.24 -7.56
N ASP A 105 6.66 -7.62 -6.83
CA ASP A 105 7.12 -6.91 -5.64
C ASP A 105 8.16 -5.86 -6.03
N LEU A 106 8.42 -4.86 -5.19
CA LEU A 106 9.46 -3.87 -5.41
C LEU A 106 10.84 -4.42 -5.01
N MET A 107 11.30 -5.37 -5.81
CA MET A 107 12.59 -6.05 -5.67
C MET A 107 13.37 -5.97 -7.00
N PRO A 108 14.71 -5.78 -6.98
CA PRO A 108 15.52 -5.80 -8.22
C PRO A 108 15.29 -7.06 -9.06
N ARG A 109 15.13 -8.22 -8.41
CA ARG A 109 14.83 -9.48 -9.10
C ARG A 109 13.53 -9.43 -9.92
N ASN A 110 12.47 -8.83 -9.37
CA ASN A 110 11.19 -8.69 -10.08
C ASN A 110 11.28 -7.63 -11.16
N LEU A 111 11.90 -6.49 -10.87
CA LEU A 111 11.89 -5.33 -11.75
C LEU A 111 12.90 -5.41 -12.91
N ASP A 112 13.98 -6.21 -12.76
CA ASP A 112 15.09 -6.26 -13.72
C ASP A 112 15.26 -7.63 -14.40
N ARG A 113 14.77 -8.73 -13.80
CA ARG A 113 15.11 -10.09 -14.23
C ARG A 113 13.92 -10.99 -14.50
N ARG A 114 12.69 -10.53 -14.26
CA ARG A 114 11.45 -11.29 -14.48
C ARG A 114 10.53 -10.57 -15.44
N VAL A 115 9.68 -11.34 -16.08
CA VAL A 115 8.50 -10.79 -16.75
C VAL A 115 7.41 -10.65 -15.70
N GLU A 116 7.10 -9.43 -15.36
CA GLU A 116 6.07 -9.08 -14.37
C GLU A 116 5.05 -8.17 -15.02
N VAL A 117 3.82 -8.19 -14.47
CA VAL A 117 2.71 -7.40 -15.00
C VAL A 117 2.14 -6.52 -13.87
N LEU A 118 1.89 -5.25 -14.20
CA LEU A 118 0.97 -4.37 -13.48
C LEU A 118 -0.10 -3.93 -14.47
N TYR A 119 -1.37 -4.17 -14.14
CA TYR A 119 -2.49 -3.78 -14.97
C TYR A 119 -3.44 -2.86 -14.20
N PRO A 120 -4.00 -1.82 -14.84
CA PRO A 120 -4.91 -0.89 -14.20
C PRO A 120 -6.26 -1.54 -13.94
N VAL A 121 -6.90 -1.17 -12.84
CA VAL A 121 -8.30 -1.49 -12.56
C VAL A 121 -9.16 -0.39 -13.17
N GLU A 122 -9.58 -0.58 -14.43
CA GLU A 122 -10.31 0.43 -15.19
C GLU A 122 -11.78 0.56 -14.76
N ASN A 123 -12.40 -0.56 -14.37
CA ASN A 123 -13.80 -0.57 -13.91
C ASN A 123 -13.94 0.25 -12.61
N PRO A 124 -14.77 1.33 -12.61
CA PRO A 124 -14.92 2.21 -11.46
C PRO A 124 -15.43 1.52 -10.20
N SER A 125 -16.39 0.59 -10.33
CA SER A 125 -16.97 -0.13 -9.18
C SER A 125 -15.93 -1.05 -8.53
N LEU A 126 -15.13 -1.77 -9.33
CA LEU A 126 -14.05 -2.60 -8.82
C LEU A 126 -12.95 -1.76 -8.17
N ARG A 127 -12.60 -0.62 -8.78
CA ARG A 127 -11.63 0.31 -8.20
C ARG A 127 -12.12 0.86 -6.86
N MET A 128 -13.38 1.29 -6.80
CA MET A 128 -14.01 1.77 -5.56
C MET A 128 -14.02 0.68 -4.49
N ALA A 129 -14.36 -0.56 -4.82
CA ALA A 129 -14.33 -1.69 -3.88
C ALA A 129 -12.93 -1.89 -3.27
N ILE A 130 -11.87 -1.76 -4.08
CA ILE A 130 -10.50 -1.87 -3.59
C ILE A 130 -10.16 -0.70 -2.66
N VAL A 131 -10.43 0.53 -3.08
CA VAL A 131 -10.03 1.75 -2.36
C VAL A 131 -10.86 1.97 -1.11
N SER A 132 -12.18 1.74 -1.17
CA SER A 132 -13.09 2.06 -0.07
C SER A 132 -13.39 0.88 0.87
N THR A 133 -13.01 -0.35 0.48
CA THR A 133 -13.31 -1.55 1.28
C THR A 133 -12.06 -2.39 1.54
N ILE A 134 -11.44 -2.94 0.51
CA ILE A 134 -10.38 -3.93 0.68
C ILE A 134 -9.16 -3.33 1.39
N LEU A 135 -8.63 -2.21 0.90
CA LEU A 135 -7.47 -1.55 1.50
C LEU A 135 -7.76 -1.05 2.92
N PRO A 136 -8.87 -0.32 3.19
CA PRO A 136 -9.20 0.10 4.55
C PRO A 136 -9.37 -1.04 5.53
N VAL A 137 -10.05 -2.14 5.17
CA VAL A 137 -10.21 -3.31 6.03
C VAL A 137 -8.86 -3.89 6.42
N GLN A 138 -7.93 -3.99 5.49
CA GLN A 138 -6.59 -4.51 5.76
C GLN A 138 -5.71 -3.54 6.56
N LEU A 139 -5.75 -2.24 6.25
CA LEU A 139 -4.97 -1.23 6.96
C LEU A 139 -5.47 -0.97 8.39
N ASN A 140 -6.74 -1.31 8.68
CA ASN A 140 -7.36 -1.13 9.98
C ASN A 140 -7.54 -2.44 10.76
N ASP A 141 -6.90 -3.53 10.35
CA ASP A 141 -6.91 -4.79 11.12
C ASP A 141 -6.41 -4.55 12.55
N THR A 142 -7.23 -4.94 13.55
CA THR A 142 -6.91 -4.76 14.96
C THR A 142 -6.39 -6.02 15.63
N VAL A 143 -6.41 -7.15 14.93
CA VAL A 143 -6.12 -8.47 15.50
C VAL A 143 -4.77 -9.02 15.05
N LYS A 144 -4.36 -8.75 13.82
CA LYS A 144 -3.16 -9.36 13.21
C LYS A 144 -2.16 -8.34 12.67
N LEU A 145 -2.48 -7.03 12.69
CA LEU A 145 -1.63 -6.02 12.13
C LEU A 145 -0.45 -5.68 13.07
N HIS A 146 0.74 -5.74 12.51
CA HIS A 146 1.97 -5.29 13.14
C HIS A 146 2.50 -4.06 12.41
N VAL A 147 3.01 -3.10 13.14
CA VAL A 147 3.59 -1.85 12.60
C VAL A 147 5.10 -1.92 12.70
N LEU A 148 5.78 -1.64 11.59
CA LEU A 148 7.23 -1.50 11.56
C LEU A 148 7.64 -0.18 12.20
N LYS A 149 8.56 -0.24 13.15
CA LYS A 149 9.13 0.92 13.82
C LYS A 149 10.40 1.41 13.12
N ARG A 150 10.78 2.64 13.41
CA ARG A 150 12.01 3.26 12.87
C ARG A 150 13.30 2.51 13.20
N ASP A 151 13.34 1.73 14.27
CA ASP A 151 14.47 0.88 14.66
C ASP A 151 14.50 -0.46 13.92
N GLY A 152 13.44 -0.79 13.15
CA GLY A 152 13.30 -2.04 12.40
C GLY A 152 12.59 -3.14 13.15
N THR A 153 12.10 -2.89 14.36
CA THR A 153 11.26 -3.84 15.10
C THR A 153 9.80 -3.74 14.65
N TYR A 154 9.06 -4.82 14.83
CA TYR A 154 7.62 -4.85 14.61
C TYR A 154 6.90 -4.91 15.94
N GLU A 155 5.89 -4.07 16.12
CA GLU A 155 5.00 -4.11 17.25
C GLU A 155 3.58 -4.42 16.79
N HIS A 156 2.87 -5.25 17.57
CA HIS A 156 1.44 -5.42 17.39
C HIS A 156 0.75 -4.07 17.61
N ARG A 157 -0.09 -3.64 16.68
CA ARG A 157 -0.79 -2.37 16.80
C ARG A 157 -1.75 -2.43 17.99
N LYS A 158 -1.54 -1.54 18.96
CA LYS A 158 -2.42 -1.43 20.12
C LYS A 158 -3.65 -0.60 19.73
N TYR A 159 -4.81 -1.09 20.07
CA TYR A 159 -6.09 -0.39 19.94
C TYR A 159 -6.67 -0.16 21.33
N SER A 160 -7.54 0.84 21.47
CA SER A 160 -8.31 1.02 22.69
C SER A 160 -9.37 -0.09 22.79
N ASP A 161 -9.73 -0.47 24.02
CA ASP A 161 -10.77 -1.48 24.27
C ASP A 161 -12.14 -1.08 23.70
N GLU A 162 -12.31 0.18 23.34
CA GLU A 162 -13.53 0.74 22.74
C GLU A 162 -13.61 0.50 21.23
N GLN A 163 -12.50 0.13 20.55
CA GLN A 163 -12.51 -0.12 19.11
C GLN A 163 -12.99 -1.56 18.81
N PRO A 164 -13.87 -1.73 17.81
CA PRO A 164 -14.34 -3.06 17.44
C PRO A 164 -13.17 -3.94 16.96
N SER A 165 -13.20 -5.20 17.38
CA SER A 165 -12.23 -6.19 16.92
C SER A 165 -12.41 -6.46 15.43
N LEU A 166 -11.42 -6.13 14.62
CA LEU A 166 -11.39 -6.34 13.17
C LEU A 166 -10.26 -7.28 12.79
N ASN A 167 -10.59 -8.50 12.38
CA ASN A 167 -9.66 -9.40 11.70
C ASN A 167 -9.94 -9.31 10.20
N ALA A 168 -9.05 -8.69 9.44
CA ALA A 168 -9.25 -8.39 8.02
C ALA A 168 -9.53 -9.66 7.18
N GLN A 169 -8.83 -10.76 7.45
CA GLN A 169 -9.03 -12.01 6.71
C GLN A 169 -10.40 -12.63 6.97
N ASN A 170 -10.82 -12.67 8.23
CA ASN A 170 -12.16 -13.17 8.57
C ASN A 170 -13.24 -12.26 8.02
N TRP A 171 -13.06 -10.94 8.15
CA TRP A 171 -14.01 -9.96 7.63
C TRP A 171 -14.23 -10.14 6.11
N LEU A 172 -13.15 -10.29 5.33
CA LEU A 172 -13.23 -10.50 3.89
C LEU A 172 -13.91 -11.81 3.51
N ILE A 173 -13.83 -12.85 4.35
CA ILE A 173 -14.54 -14.11 4.14
C ILE A 173 -16.04 -13.92 4.39
N ASP A 174 -16.38 -13.30 5.50
CA ASP A 174 -17.76 -13.14 5.95
C ASP A 174 -18.55 -12.16 5.06
N HIS A 175 -17.85 -11.19 4.45
CA HIS A 175 -18.43 -10.15 3.58
C HIS A 175 -18.11 -10.34 2.10
N ARG A 176 -17.71 -11.55 1.69
CA ARG A 176 -17.44 -11.83 0.27
C ARG A 176 -18.69 -11.58 -0.58
N GLY A 177 -18.53 -10.82 -1.67
CA GLY A 177 -19.61 -10.52 -2.61
C GLY A 177 -20.45 -9.27 -2.29
N ILE A 178 -20.36 -8.69 -1.09
CA ILE A 178 -21.08 -7.46 -0.76
C ILE A 178 -20.65 -6.30 -1.68
N TRP A 179 -19.38 -6.22 -2.00
CA TRP A 179 -18.80 -5.23 -2.93
C TRP A 179 -18.95 -5.59 -4.41
N TYR A 180 -19.65 -6.71 -4.71
CA TYR A 180 -19.96 -7.19 -6.07
C TYR A 180 -21.40 -6.89 -6.48
N ASN A 181 -22.29 -6.62 -5.54
CA ASN A 181 -23.73 -6.50 -5.78
C ASN A 181 -24.13 -5.22 -6.55
N ASP A 182 -23.23 -4.24 -6.66
CA ASP A 182 -23.47 -2.98 -7.39
C ASP A 182 -22.94 -2.99 -8.84
N ILE A 183 -22.54 -4.16 -9.36
CA ILE A 183 -21.93 -4.28 -10.70
C ILE A 183 -22.93 -4.74 -11.76
N ASN A 184 -24.21 -4.97 -11.41
CA ASN A 184 -25.30 -5.33 -12.35
C ASN A 184 -26.10 -4.12 -12.78
#